data_bb854aebfd6f43dcdeb79549bed26aba
#
_entry.id   bb854aebfd6f43dcdeb79549bed26aba
#
_cell.length_a   1.000
_cell.length_b   1.000
_cell.length_c   1.000
_cell.angle_alpha   90.00
_cell.angle_beta   90.00
_cell.angle_gamma   90.00
#
_symmetry.space_group_name_H-M   'P 1'
#
loop_
_entity.id
_entity.type
_entity.pdbx_description
1 polymer ?
#
loop_
_entity_poly.entity_id
_entity_poly.type
_entity_poly.pdbx_seq_one_letter_code
_entity_poly.pdbx_strand_id
1 'polypeptide(L)'
;MALNTNKNVKLYYSIKEVAQMFDVRESTLRYWETEFPHLKPKTVGQNVRQYTEKDIEQIRVIHNLVKVRGFKLAAARKMLNKNRAGVDKNADILATLINVRNELKELKKHIDLLV
;
A
#
# COMPACT_ATOMS: atom_id res chain seq x y z
N MET A 1 -0.42 31.09 2.77
CA MET A 1 0.12 30.86 1.49
C MET A 1 0.12 29.43 1.06
N ALA A 2 -0.39 29.21 -0.11
CA ALA A 2 -0.48 27.89 -0.68
C ALA A 2 0.86 27.18 -0.76
N LEU A 3 1.91 27.92 -0.87
CA LEU A 3 3.26 27.38 -1.00
C LEU A 3 3.73 26.63 0.22
N ASN A 4 3.15 26.92 1.37
CA ASN A 4 3.57 26.28 2.60
C ASN A 4 3.18 24.82 2.68
N THR A 5 2.23 24.40 1.90
CA THR A 5 1.82 23.00 1.90
C THR A 5 2.95 22.08 1.42
N ASN A 6 3.79 22.57 0.52
CA ASN A 6 4.90 21.78 0.02
C ASN A 6 5.98 21.54 1.07
N LYS A 7 6.10 22.44 2.02
CA LYS A 7 7.08 22.32 3.09
C LYS A 7 6.70 21.26 4.10
N ASN A 8 5.43 20.87 4.10
CA ASN A 8 4.92 19.88 5.05
C ASN A 8 4.92 18.48 4.49
N VAL A 9 5.47 18.28 3.30
CA VAL A 9 5.58 16.95 2.73
C VAL A 9 6.61 16.18 3.53
N LYS A 10 6.15 15.12 4.17
CA LYS A 10 7.03 14.26 4.94
C LYS A 10 7.77 13.32 4.00
N LEU A 11 9.06 13.18 4.22
CA LEU A 11 9.86 12.20 3.51
C LEU A 11 9.74 10.82 4.13
N TYR A 12 9.46 10.77 5.42
CA TYR A 12 9.37 9.52 6.17
C TYR A 12 8.17 9.53 7.08
N TYR A 13 7.58 8.36 7.24
CA TYR A 13 6.42 8.16 8.12
C TYR A 13 6.74 7.06 9.13
N SER A 14 6.24 7.21 10.35
CA SER A 14 6.40 6.19 11.37
C SER A 14 5.40 5.06 11.14
N ILE A 15 5.67 3.91 11.77
CA ILE A 15 4.74 2.78 11.69
C ILE A 15 3.35 3.16 12.24
N LYS A 16 3.32 3.97 13.26
CA LYS A 16 2.08 4.45 13.85
C LYS A 16 1.27 5.28 12.86
N GLU A 17 1.95 6.19 12.17
CA GLU A 17 1.30 7.03 11.17
C GLU A 17 0.75 6.20 10.01
N VAL A 18 1.54 5.25 9.53
CA VAL A 18 1.12 4.38 8.43
C VAL A 18 -0.04 3.49 8.86
N ALA A 19 0.00 2.97 10.07
CA ALA A 19 -1.09 2.16 10.60
C ALA A 19 -2.40 2.95 10.65
N GLN A 20 -2.32 4.20 11.04
CA GLN A 20 -3.48 5.08 11.06
C GLN A 20 -4.01 5.40 9.66
N MET A 21 -3.10 5.59 8.71
CA MET A 21 -3.50 5.84 7.32
C MET A 21 -4.35 4.72 6.72
N PHE A 22 -4.02 3.48 7.06
CA PHE A 22 -4.69 2.32 6.49
C PHE A 22 -5.66 1.66 7.44
N ASP A 23 -5.85 2.25 8.62
CA ASP A 23 -6.75 1.72 9.65
C ASP A 23 -6.43 0.26 9.98
N VAL A 24 -5.17 -0.01 10.19
CA VAL A 24 -4.67 -1.33 10.59
C VAL A 24 -3.82 -1.19 11.83
N ARG A 25 -3.52 -2.31 12.45
CA ARG A 25 -2.65 -2.34 13.62
C ARG A 25 -1.19 -2.29 13.20
N GLU A 26 -0.34 -1.75 14.06
CA GLU A 26 1.10 -1.76 13.82
C GLU A 26 1.62 -3.19 13.67
N SER A 27 1.11 -4.11 14.45
CA SER A 27 1.48 -5.53 14.37
C SER A 27 1.15 -6.12 13.00
N THR A 28 0.06 -5.68 12.40
CA THR A 28 -0.32 -6.11 11.05
C THR A 28 0.72 -5.68 10.03
N LEU A 29 1.22 -4.44 10.15
CA LEU A 29 2.26 -3.95 9.25
C LEU A 29 3.56 -4.73 9.42
N ARG A 30 3.94 -5.03 10.65
CA ARG A 30 5.13 -5.84 10.92
C ARG A 30 5.00 -7.24 10.33
N TYR A 31 3.81 -7.81 10.45
CA TYR A 31 3.53 -9.13 9.89
C TYR A 31 3.64 -9.10 8.36
N TRP A 32 3.11 -8.06 7.73
CA TRP A 32 3.22 -7.92 6.28
C TRP A 32 4.67 -7.80 5.81
N GLU A 33 5.52 -7.15 6.60
CA GLU A 33 6.95 -7.09 6.28
C GLU A 33 7.57 -8.48 6.22
N THR A 34 7.15 -9.39 7.08
CA THR A 34 7.66 -10.76 7.06
C THR A 34 7.12 -11.56 5.89
N GLU A 35 5.89 -11.30 5.49
CA GLU A 35 5.24 -12.03 4.41
C GLU A 35 5.60 -11.50 3.02
N PHE A 36 5.90 -10.22 2.91
CA PHE A 36 6.21 -9.58 1.64
C PHE A 36 7.66 -9.10 1.65
N PRO A 37 8.57 -9.90 1.05
CA PRO A 37 10.01 -9.59 1.12
C PRO A 37 10.41 -8.25 0.51
N HIS A 38 9.63 -7.74 -0.42
CA HIS A 38 9.92 -6.46 -1.06
C HIS A 38 9.51 -5.27 -0.20
N LEU A 39 8.72 -5.48 0.84
CA LEU A 39 8.33 -4.44 1.77
C LEU A 39 9.35 -4.39 2.89
N LYS A 40 10.38 -3.56 2.69
CA LYS A 40 11.47 -3.40 3.65
C LYS A 40 11.67 -1.92 3.97
N PRO A 41 10.93 -1.39 4.92
CA PRO A 41 11.17 -0.02 5.35
C PRO A 41 12.53 0.10 6.00
N LYS A 42 13.14 1.26 5.85
CA LYS A 42 14.43 1.54 6.46
C LYS A 42 14.26 1.64 7.98
N THR A 43 15.19 1.07 8.71
CA THR A 43 15.21 1.21 10.17
C THR A 43 16.35 2.13 10.58
N VAL A 44 16.08 2.99 11.54
CA VAL A 44 17.09 3.88 12.13
C VAL A 44 17.06 3.73 13.63
N GLY A 45 18.22 3.90 14.24
CA GLY A 45 18.35 3.78 15.69
C GLY A 45 17.94 2.41 16.19
N GLN A 46 17.14 2.39 17.24
CA GLN A 46 16.70 1.15 17.88
C GLN A 46 15.42 0.64 17.28
N ASN A 47 15.53 0.08 16.07
CA ASN A 47 14.41 -0.54 15.36
C ASN A 47 13.26 0.41 15.05
N VAL A 48 13.55 1.70 14.90
CA VAL A 48 12.54 2.66 14.49
C VAL A 48 12.40 2.59 12.97
N ARG A 49 11.21 2.23 12.51
CA ARG A 49 10.92 2.11 11.08
C ARG A 49 10.61 3.46 10.47
N GLN A 50 11.18 3.69 9.30
CA GLN A 50 10.89 4.87 8.51
C GLN A 50 10.33 4.44 7.17
N TYR A 51 9.05 4.71 6.95
CA TYR A 51 8.37 4.36 5.72
C TYR A 51 8.46 5.52 4.73
N THR A 52 8.93 5.23 3.52
CA THR A 52 8.95 6.21 2.43
C THR A 52 7.63 6.14 1.66
N GLU A 53 7.45 7.07 0.72
CA GLU A 53 6.27 7.02 -0.14
C GLU A 53 6.20 5.72 -0.94
N LYS A 54 7.35 5.21 -1.37
CA LYS A 54 7.42 3.92 -2.04
C LYS A 54 6.87 2.80 -1.17
N ASP A 55 7.29 2.78 0.08
CA ASP A 55 6.81 1.78 1.04
C ASP A 55 5.30 1.91 1.24
N ILE A 56 4.81 3.13 1.33
CA ILE A 56 3.38 3.39 1.50
C ILE A 56 2.60 2.91 0.29
N GLU A 57 3.12 3.11 -0.91
CA GLU A 57 2.47 2.61 -2.12
C GLU A 57 2.40 1.08 -2.13
N GLN A 58 3.46 0.43 -1.71
CA GLN A 58 3.47 -1.03 -1.59
C GLN A 58 2.45 -1.50 -0.55
N ILE A 59 2.38 -0.83 0.58
CA ILE A 59 1.40 -1.15 1.62
C ILE A 59 -0.02 -0.94 1.10
N ARG A 60 -0.22 0.11 0.32
CA ARG A 60 -1.53 0.39 -0.27
C ARG A 60 -1.98 -0.74 -1.17
N VAL A 61 -1.08 -1.28 -1.98
CA VAL A 61 -1.38 -2.43 -2.84
C VAL A 61 -1.75 -3.64 -1.98
N ILE A 62 -0.94 -3.94 -0.97
CA ILE A 62 -1.19 -5.07 -0.08
C ILE A 62 -2.52 -4.90 0.65
N HIS A 63 -2.76 -3.73 1.20
CA HIS A 63 -4.00 -3.42 1.91
C HIS A 63 -5.20 -3.62 1.01
N ASN A 64 -5.10 -3.15 -0.22
CA ASN A 64 -6.19 -3.29 -1.17
C ASN A 64 -6.48 -4.75 -1.47
N LEU A 65 -5.44 -5.53 -1.75
CA LEU A 65 -5.62 -6.95 -2.06
C LEU A 65 -6.19 -7.73 -0.87
N VAL A 66 -5.67 -7.48 0.30
CA VAL A 66 -6.01 -8.26 1.49
C VAL A 66 -7.30 -7.79 2.16
N LYS A 67 -7.41 -6.49 2.39
CA LYS A 67 -8.53 -5.94 3.16
C LYS A 67 -9.74 -5.58 2.32
N VAL A 68 -9.50 -5.03 1.15
CA VAL A 68 -10.60 -4.58 0.29
C VAL A 68 -11.10 -5.72 -0.61
N ARG A 69 -10.20 -6.42 -1.27
CA ARG A 69 -10.55 -7.50 -2.19
C ARG A 69 -10.64 -8.87 -1.52
N GLY A 70 -10.19 -8.97 -0.27
CA GLY A 70 -10.35 -10.18 0.51
C GLY A 70 -9.41 -11.32 0.14
N PHE A 71 -8.31 -11.05 -0.55
CA PHE A 71 -7.33 -12.07 -0.86
C PHE A 71 -6.60 -12.52 0.39
N LYS A 72 -6.29 -13.80 0.44
CA LYS A 72 -5.42 -14.31 1.50
C LYS A 72 -3.99 -13.83 1.27
N LEU A 73 -3.23 -13.69 2.35
CA LEU A 73 -1.85 -13.21 2.26
C LEU A 73 -1.00 -14.01 1.29
N ALA A 74 -1.16 -15.34 1.30
CA ALA A 74 -0.40 -16.19 0.39
C ALA A 74 -0.72 -15.88 -1.08
N ALA A 75 -1.98 -15.66 -1.39
CA ALA A 75 -2.40 -15.33 -2.75
C ALA A 75 -1.90 -13.94 -3.16
N ALA A 76 -1.97 -12.97 -2.25
CA ALA A 76 -1.46 -11.63 -2.51
C ALA A 76 0.04 -11.66 -2.74
N ARG A 77 0.77 -12.43 -1.94
CA ARG A 77 2.21 -12.58 -2.11
C ARG A 77 2.57 -13.20 -3.46
N LYS A 78 1.87 -14.23 -3.86
CA LYS A 78 2.07 -14.85 -5.16
C LYS A 78 1.83 -13.87 -6.30
N MET A 79 0.77 -13.11 -6.20
CA MET A 79 0.41 -12.13 -7.21
C MET A 79 1.49 -11.06 -7.36
N LEU A 80 1.97 -10.54 -6.24
CA LEU A 80 3.01 -9.52 -6.24
C LEU A 80 4.35 -10.07 -6.70
N ASN A 81 4.70 -11.30 -6.31
CA ASN A 81 5.92 -11.94 -6.77
C ASN A 81 5.88 -12.22 -8.28
N LYS A 82 4.75 -12.63 -8.78
CA LYS A 82 4.56 -12.86 -10.22
C LYS A 82 4.77 -11.57 -11.00
N ASN A 83 4.21 -10.49 -10.52
CA ASN A 83 4.38 -9.18 -11.15
C ASN A 83 5.83 -8.71 -11.09
N ARG A 84 6.53 -9.02 -9.99
CA ARG A 84 7.93 -8.66 -9.86
C ARG A 84 8.84 -9.45 -10.78
N ALA A 85 8.47 -10.68 -11.08
CA ALA A 85 9.23 -11.50 -12.03
C ALA A 85 9.03 -11.03 -13.47
N GLY A 86 8.03 -10.19 -13.71
CA GLY A 86 7.78 -9.62 -15.03
C GLY A 86 8.84 -8.61 -15.45
N VAL A 87 8.86 -8.30 -16.72
CA VAL A 87 9.89 -7.45 -17.31
C VAL A 87 9.79 -6.01 -16.83
N ASP A 88 8.57 -5.54 -16.59
CA ASP A 88 8.34 -4.16 -16.20
C ASP A 88 7.50 -4.13 -14.92
N LYS A 89 8.17 -4.35 -13.82
CA LYS A 89 7.53 -4.53 -12.51
C LYS A 89 6.74 -3.31 -12.05
N ASN A 90 7.28 -2.12 -12.30
CA ASN A 90 6.63 -0.89 -11.86
C ASN A 90 5.36 -0.60 -12.67
N ALA A 91 5.40 -0.88 -13.96
CA ALA A 91 4.25 -0.70 -14.82
C ALA A 91 3.12 -1.67 -14.42
N ASP A 92 3.46 -2.90 -14.08
CA ASP A 92 2.48 -3.89 -13.67
C ASP A 92 1.81 -3.51 -12.35
N ILE A 93 2.58 -2.99 -11.40
CA ILE A 93 2.03 -2.52 -10.12
C ILE A 93 1.10 -1.34 -10.35
N LEU A 94 1.52 -0.39 -11.18
CA LEU A 94 0.68 0.74 -11.54
C LEU A 94 -0.59 0.31 -12.24
N ALA A 95 -0.49 -0.63 -13.18
CA ALA A 95 -1.65 -1.15 -13.88
C ALA A 95 -2.62 -1.81 -12.91
N THR A 96 -2.12 -2.58 -11.96
CA THR A 96 -2.95 -3.20 -10.93
C THR A 96 -3.66 -2.15 -10.10
N LEU A 97 -2.95 -1.11 -9.67
CA LEU A 97 -3.53 -0.01 -8.90
C LEU A 97 -4.61 0.72 -9.67
N ILE A 98 -4.36 0.99 -10.94
CA ILE A 98 -5.33 1.66 -11.80
C ILE A 98 -6.57 0.80 -11.97
N ASN A 99 -6.41 -0.49 -12.22
CA ASN A 99 -7.53 -1.41 -12.37
C ASN A 99 -8.38 -1.47 -11.10
N VAL A 100 -7.75 -1.59 -9.94
CA VAL A 100 -8.46 -1.61 -8.67
C VAL A 100 -9.21 -0.30 -8.47
N ARG A 101 -8.56 0.82 -8.75
CA ARG A 101 -9.18 2.14 -8.64
C ARG A 101 -10.41 2.24 -9.56
N ASN A 102 -10.28 1.77 -10.78
CA ASN A 102 -11.38 1.80 -11.74
C ASN A 102 -12.54 0.92 -11.30
N GLU A 103 -12.27 -0.26 -10.79
CA GLU A 103 -13.29 -1.15 -10.26
C GLU A 103 -14.05 -0.50 -9.11
N LEU A 104 -13.33 0.17 -8.22
CA LEU A 104 -13.96 0.87 -7.09
C LEU A 104 -14.84 2.02 -7.58
N LYS A 105 -14.39 2.76 -8.58
CA LYS A 105 -15.19 3.84 -9.17
C LYS A 105 -16.47 3.32 -9.81
N GLU A 106 -16.36 2.22 -10.53
CA GLU A 106 -17.51 1.57 -11.16
C GLU A 106 -18.51 1.11 -10.11
N LEU A 107 -18.02 0.47 -9.07
CA LEU A 107 -18.87 0.01 -7.98
C LEU A 107 -19.57 1.17 -7.29
N LYS A 108 -18.86 2.26 -7.08
CA LYS A 108 -19.45 3.46 -6.48
C LYS A 108 -20.55 4.03 -7.37
N LYS A 109 -20.33 4.08 -8.67
CA LYS A 109 -21.35 4.53 -9.62
C LYS A 109 -22.61 3.67 -9.54
N HIS A 110 -22.43 2.36 -9.46
CA HIS A 110 -23.56 1.44 -9.35
C HIS A 110 -24.35 1.69 -8.08
N ILE A 111 -23.65 1.89 -6.97
CA ILE A 111 -24.30 2.18 -5.69
C ILE A 111 -25.04 3.51 -5.76
N ASP A 112 -24.44 4.53 -6.34
CA ASP A 112 -25.06 5.85 -6.48
C ASP A 112 -26.30 5.81 -7.36
N LEU A 113 -26.31 4.95 -8.38
CA LEU A 113 -27.46 4.79 -9.25
C LEU A 113 -28.60 4.05 -8.59
N LEU A 114 -28.29 3.18 -7.62
CA LEU A 114 -29.30 2.43 -6.90
C LEU A 114 -29.97 3.24 -5.80
N VAL A 115 -29.33 4.31 -5.39
CA VAL A 115 -29.88 5.21 -4.38
C VAL A 115 -30.59 6.36 -5.05
#